data_dfc3269aa37f1bb367c3fe6a783ce24f
#
_entry.id   dfc3269aa37f1bb367c3fe6a783ce24f
#
_cell.length_a   1.000
_cell.length_b   1.000
_cell.length_c   1.000
_cell.angle_alpha   90.00
_cell.angle_beta   90.00
_cell.angle_gamma   90.00
#
_symmetry.space_group_name_H-M   'P 1'
#
loop_
_entity.id
_entity.type
_entity.pdbx_description
1 polymer ?
#
loop_
_entity_poly.entity_id
_entity_poly.type
_entity_poly.pdbx_seq_one_letter_code
_entity_poly.pdbx_strand_id
1 'polypeptide(L)'
;MPKPFHSIAFEHFTSATPDPLEAMIAFGLFMDSESKWARLQPAWPTEAKYRNYHHVYLTPHEIQGYIAEARRVLKQFSDNLIEIERANFLSQALREYRQFAAVGDRRFRFAGVLEAIMGAFAWTVILIVFAIVLAWSGIDILEYYRRAAG
;
A
#
# COMPACT_ATOMS: atom_id res chain seq x y z
N MET A 1 -1.17 -21.00 -28.21
CA MET A 1 -0.51 -19.72 -28.53
C MET A 1 0.59 -19.51 -27.50
N PRO A 2 1.83 -19.17 -27.89
CA PRO A 2 2.88 -18.85 -26.92
C PRO A 2 2.45 -17.62 -26.10
N LYS A 3 2.66 -17.68 -24.77
CA LYS A 3 2.39 -16.53 -23.89
C LYS A 3 3.27 -15.35 -24.30
N PRO A 4 2.76 -14.10 -24.27
CA PRO A 4 3.57 -12.94 -24.52
C PRO A 4 4.70 -12.85 -23.51
N PHE A 5 5.86 -12.38 -23.95
CA PHE A 5 7.12 -12.40 -23.18
C PHE A 5 6.99 -11.76 -21.79
N HIS A 6 6.28 -10.64 -21.69
CA HIS A 6 6.05 -9.93 -20.42
C HIS A 6 5.15 -10.69 -19.43
N SER A 7 4.25 -11.57 -19.92
CA SER A 7 3.43 -12.38 -19.02
C SER A 7 4.25 -13.46 -18.31
N ILE A 8 5.26 -14.00 -18.97
CA ILE A 8 6.19 -14.96 -18.38
C ILE A 8 7.06 -14.26 -17.32
N ALA A 9 7.57 -13.07 -17.63
CA ALA A 9 8.32 -12.29 -16.66
C ALA A 9 7.47 -11.97 -15.41
N PHE A 10 6.23 -11.53 -15.57
CA PHE A 10 5.33 -11.24 -14.46
C PHE A 10 5.05 -12.48 -13.60
N GLU A 11 4.91 -13.67 -14.19
CA GLU A 11 4.72 -14.92 -13.45
C GLU A 11 5.90 -15.23 -12.51
N HIS A 12 7.13 -14.87 -12.87
CA HIS A 12 8.28 -15.03 -11.98
C HIS A 12 8.16 -14.18 -10.72
N PHE A 13 7.70 -12.93 -10.83
CA PHE A 13 7.51 -12.03 -9.68
C PHE A 13 6.35 -12.48 -8.81
N THR A 14 5.22 -12.87 -9.39
CA THR A 14 4.06 -13.37 -8.63
C THR A 14 4.32 -14.69 -7.93
N SER A 15 5.24 -15.50 -8.43
CA SER A 15 5.66 -16.75 -7.78
C SER A 15 6.67 -16.51 -6.66
N ALA A 16 7.38 -15.39 -6.67
CA ALA A 16 8.46 -15.11 -5.74
C ALA A 16 8.03 -14.35 -4.47
N THR A 17 6.82 -13.76 -4.46
CA THR A 17 6.22 -13.12 -3.29
C THR A 17 4.72 -13.42 -3.20
N PRO A 18 4.16 -13.66 -2.00
CA PRO A 18 2.72 -13.85 -1.82
C PRO A 18 1.94 -12.52 -1.91
N ASP A 19 2.60 -11.37 -1.80
CA ASP A 19 1.95 -10.06 -1.87
C ASP A 19 1.86 -9.60 -3.35
N PRO A 20 0.63 -9.50 -3.90
CA PRO A 20 0.42 -9.10 -5.28
C PRO A 20 0.88 -7.66 -5.56
N LEU A 21 0.83 -6.76 -4.58
CA LEU A 21 1.27 -5.38 -4.74
C LEU A 21 2.80 -5.28 -4.81
N GLU A 22 3.51 -6.04 -3.96
CA GLU A 22 4.97 -6.19 -4.08
C GLU A 22 5.37 -6.73 -5.45
N ALA A 23 4.68 -7.79 -5.93
CA ALA A 23 4.95 -8.38 -7.24
C ALA A 23 4.75 -7.38 -8.38
N MET A 24 3.67 -6.59 -8.35
CA MET A 24 3.37 -5.58 -9.37
C MET A 24 4.41 -4.46 -9.39
N ILE A 25 4.81 -3.95 -8.24
CA ILE A 25 5.82 -2.88 -8.15
C ILE A 25 7.18 -3.42 -8.57
N ALA A 26 7.58 -4.62 -8.11
CA ALA A 26 8.84 -5.26 -8.49
C ALA A 26 8.92 -5.49 -10.02
N PHE A 27 7.84 -5.95 -10.62
CA PHE A 27 7.73 -6.08 -12.08
C PHE A 27 7.82 -4.72 -12.78
N GLY A 28 7.18 -3.67 -12.26
CA GLY A 28 7.29 -2.31 -12.78
C GLY A 28 8.73 -1.78 -12.76
N LEU A 29 9.46 -2.02 -11.68
CA LEU A 29 10.89 -1.67 -11.56
C LEU A 29 11.76 -2.44 -12.57
N PHE A 30 11.48 -3.72 -12.78
CA PHE A 30 12.14 -4.52 -13.81
C PHE A 30 11.88 -3.95 -15.21
N MET A 31 10.63 -3.61 -15.55
CA MET A 31 10.25 -3.02 -16.85
C MET A 31 10.90 -1.65 -17.08
N ASP A 32 11.05 -0.83 -16.04
CA ASP A 32 11.80 0.42 -16.11
C ASP A 32 13.29 0.19 -16.38
N SER A 33 13.89 -0.79 -15.70
CA SER A 33 15.29 -1.22 -15.94
C SER A 33 15.51 -1.72 -17.37
N GLU A 34 14.60 -2.56 -17.88
CA GLU A 34 14.61 -3.04 -19.26
C GLU A 34 14.50 -1.90 -20.27
N SER A 35 13.60 -0.95 -20.02
CA SER A 35 13.41 0.23 -20.86
C SER A 35 14.66 1.12 -20.90
N LYS A 36 15.30 1.33 -19.74
CA LYS A 36 16.57 2.06 -19.65
C LYS A 36 17.69 1.36 -20.41
N TRP A 37 17.81 0.06 -20.22
CA TRP A 37 18.79 -0.75 -20.98
C TRP A 37 18.55 -0.67 -22.49
N ALA A 38 17.30 -0.78 -22.95
CA ALA A 38 16.96 -0.70 -24.37
C ALA A 38 17.36 0.64 -25.00
N ARG A 39 17.16 1.74 -24.26
CA ARG A 39 17.53 3.11 -24.71
C ARG A 39 19.04 3.33 -24.82
N LEU A 40 19.84 2.57 -24.07
CA LEU A 40 21.30 2.65 -24.12
C LEU A 40 21.90 1.85 -25.27
N GLN A 41 21.11 1.06 -26.00
CA GLN A 41 21.60 0.31 -27.16
C GLN A 41 21.78 1.24 -28.38
N PRO A 42 22.80 1.00 -29.23
CA PRO A 42 23.05 1.82 -30.42
C PRO A 42 21.94 1.70 -31.47
N ALA A 43 21.12 0.65 -31.41
CA ALA A 43 19.92 0.46 -32.21
C ALA A 43 18.87 -0.24 -31.37
N TRP A 44 17.58 -0.14 -31.75
CA TRP A 44 16.50 -0.79 -31.03
C TRP A 44 16.74 -2.30 -30.88
N PRO A 45 16.66 -2.87 -29.68
CA PRO A 45 17.01 -4.27 -29.47
C PRO A 45 16.08 -5.21 -30.23
N THR A 46 16.65 -6.25 -30.79
CA THR A 46 15.89 -7.36 -31.39
C THR A 46 15.30 -8.25 -30.32
N GLU A 47 14.30 -9.08 -30.69
CA GLU A 47 13.67 -10.04 -29.77
C GLU A 47 14.71 -10.98 -29.11
N ALA A 48 15.72 -11.39 -29.85
CA ALA A 48 16.81 -12.22 -29.33
C ALA A 48 17.59 -11.51 -28.21
N LYS A 49 17.85 -10.20 -28.37
CA LYS A 49 18.52 -9.39 -27.33
C LYS A 49 17.63 -9.23 -26.07
N TYR A 50 16.33 -9.01 -26.22
CA TYR A 50 15.40 -8.99 -25.11
C TYR A 50 15.36 -10.32 -24.38
N ARG A 51 15.31 -11.43 -25.10
CA ARG A 51 15.33 -12.77 -24.50
C ARG A 51 16.61 -13.01 -23.69
N ASN A 52 17.75 -12.57 -24.19
CA ASN A 52 19.02 -12.66 -23.46
C ASN A 52 19.02 -11.77 -22.22
N TYR A 53 18.49 -10.54 -22.30
CA TYR A 53 18.33 -9.65 -21.16
C TYR A 53 17.48 -10.33 -20.08
N HIS A 54 16.32 -10.88 -20.42
CA HIS A 54 15.46 -11.58 -19.48
C HIS A 54 16.16 -12.78 -18.84
N HIS A 55 16.92 -13.55 -19.62
CA HIS A 55 17.66 -14.70 -19.07
C HIS A 55 18.70 -14.28 -18.03
N VAL A 56 19.32 -13.13 -18.19
CA VAL A 56 20.33 -12.61 -17.26
C VAL A 56 19.66 -11.97 -16.01
N TYR A 57 18.59 -11.19 -16.19
CA TYR A 57 18.00 -10.36 -15.15
C TYR A 57 16.73 -10.94 -14.50
N LEU A 58 16.22 -12.09 -14.96
CA LEU A 58 15.14 -12.85 -14.29
C LEU A 58 15.69 -14.04 -13.50
N THR A 59 16.90 -13.95 -12.98
CA THR A 59 17.41 -14.95 -12.04
C THR A 59 16.73 -14.81 -10.69
N PRO A 60 16.64 -15.88 -9.89
CA PRO A 60 16.04 -15.80 -8.54
C PRO A 60 16.66 -14.72 -7.65
N HIS A 61 17.96 -14.48 -7.79
CA HIS A 61 18.67 -13.46 -7.03
C HIS A 61 18.23 -12.04 -7.42
N GLU A 62 18.17 -11.74 -8.71
CA GLU A 62 17.74 -10.44 -9.22
C GLU A 62 16.27 -10.16 -8.90
N ILE A 63 15.40 -11.16 -9.05
CA ILE A 63 13.98 -11.06 -8.68
C ILE A 63 13.81 -10.69 -7.20
N GLN A 64 14.56 -11.32 -6.30
CA GLN A 64 14.55 -10.97 -4.88
C GLN A 64 15.07 -9.54 -4.63
N GLY A 65 16.03 -9.06 -5.43
CA GLY A 65 16.50 -7.68 -5.40
C GLY A 65 15.38 -6.68 -5.73
N TYR A 66 14.64 -6.93 -6.81
CA TYR A 66 13.48 -6.09 -7.19
C TYR A 66 12.36 -6.15 -6.14
N ILE A 67 12.09 -7.30 -5.53
CA ILE A 67 11.10 -7.44 -4.46
C ILE A 67 11.52 -6.65 -3.22
N ALA A 68 12.79 -6.72 -2.83
CA ALA A 68 13.30 -5.94 -1.70
C ALA A 68 13.18 -4.42 -1.95
N GLU A 69 13.45 -3.98 -3.18
CA GLU A 69 13.27 -2.59 -3.58
C GLU A 69 11.79 -2.18 -3.59
N ALA A 70 10.90 -3.05 -4.07
CA ALA A 70 9.45 -2.82 -4.04
C ALA A 70 8.94 -2.64 -2.61
N ARG A 71 9.40 -3.44 -1.65
CA ARG A 71 9.10 -3.27 -0.21
C ARG A 71 9.57 -1.93 0.32
N ARG A 72 10.76 -1.50 -0.09
CA ARG A 72 11.30 -0.20 0.31
C ARG A 72 10.43 0.94 -0.21
N VAL A 73 10.01 0.89 -1.47
CA VAL A 73 9.11 1.88 -2.10
C VAL A 73 7.76 1.91 -1.38
N LEU A 74 7.16 0.75 -1.12
CA LEU A 74 5.88 0.65 -0.39
C LEU A 74 5.98 1.22 1.02
N LYS A 75 7.06 0.90 1.74
CA LYS A 75 7.29 1.44 3.08
C LYS A 75 7.42 2.96 3.05
N GLN A 76 8.22 3.50 2.14
CA GLN A 76 8.40 4.94 1.99
C GLN A 76 7.09 5.66 1.63
N PHE A 77 6.28 5.06 0.76
CA PHE A 77 4.96 5.58 0.41
C PHE A 77 4.02 5.59 1.62
N SER A 78 3.99 4.49 2.39
CA SER A 78 3.21 4.39 3.63
C SER A 78 3.63 5.42 4.67
N ASP A 79 4.95 5.58 4.89
CA ASP A 79 5.49 6.55 5.84
C ASP A 79 5.11 8.00 5.44
N ASN A 80 5.19 8.32 4.14
CA ASN A 80 4.80 9.63 3.61
C ASN A 80 3.29 9.88 3.75
N LEU A 81 2.43 8.89 3.52
CA LEU A 81 0.98 9.01 3.72
C LEU A 81 0.64 9.30 5.19
N ILE A 82 1.27 8.58 6.12
CA ILE A 82 1.07 8.79 7.55
C ILE A 82 1.47 10.20 7.95
N GLU A 83 2.58 10.73 7.41
CA GLU A 83 3.04 12.08 7.70
C GLU A 83 2.09 13.15 7.16
N ILE A 84 1.59 12.98 5.93
CA ILE A 84 0.60 13.88 5.31
C ILE A 84 -0.70 13.89 6.11
N GLU A 85 -1.22 12.73 6.47
CA GLU A 85 -2.45 12.61 7.26
C GLU A 85 -2.29 13.21 8.65
N ARG A 86 -1.13 13.01 9.30
CA ARG A 86 -0.81 13.62 10.57
C ARG A 86 -0.78 15.15 10.49
N ALA A 87 -0.17 15.71 9.44
CA ALA A 87 -0.13 17.16 9.21
C ALA A 87 -1.54 17.73 8.96
N ASN A 88 -2.36 17.04 8.18
CA ASN A 88 -3.75 17.42 7.92
C ASN A 88 -4.58 17.40 9.22
N PHE A 89 -4.47 16.34 10.00
CA PHE A 89 -5.15 16.22 11.29
C PHE A 89 -4.77 17.35 12.25
N LEU A 90 -3.47 17.64 12.42
CA LEU A 90 -2.98 18.72 13.26
C LEU A 90 -3.48 20.09 12.78
N SER A 91 -3.49 20.34 11.47
CA SER A 91 -3.97 21.60 10.90
C SER A 91 -5.48 21.80 11.12
N GLN A 92 -6.24 20.72 11.07
CA GLN A 92 -7.69 20.73 11.33
C GLN A 92 -7.98 20.96 12.81
N ALA A 93 -7.31 20.25 13.70
CA ALA A 93 -7.44 20.41 15.15
C ALA A 93 -7.08 21.84 15.60
N LEU A 94 -6.01 22.43 15.03
CA LEU A 94 -5.62 23.80 15.30
C LEU A 94 -6.65 24.83 14.78
N ARG A 95 -7.29 24.58 13.64
CA ARG A 95 -8.38 25.43 13.12
C ARG A 95 -9.59 25.42 14.04
N GLU A 96 -10.00 24.24 14.45
CA GLU A 96 -11.11 24.07 15.39
C GLU A 96 -10.80 24.76 16.74
N TYR A 97 -9.61 24.55 17.28
CA TYR A 97 -9.17 25.20 18.50
C TYR A 97 -9.22 26.75 18.40
N ARG A 98 -8.75 27.32 17.28
CA ARG A 98 -8.80 28.77 17.04
C ARG A 98 -10.24 29.28 16.93
N GLN A 99 -11.15 28.53 16.31
CA GLN A 99 -12.57 28.90 16.26
C GLN A 99 -13.19 28.92 17.65
N PHE A 100 -12.91 27.92 18.48
CA PHE A 100 -13.40 27.89 19.87
C PHE A 100 -12.79 29.02 20.74
N ALA A 101 -11.52 29.31 20.56
CA ALA A 101 -10.85 30.40 21.28
C ALA A 101 -11.39 31.79 20.90
N ALA A 102 -11.80 31.99 19.64
CA ALA A 102 -12.37 33.25 19.13
C ALA A 102 -13.79 33.51 19.64
N VAL A 103 -14.56 32.50 20.00
CA VAL A 103 -15.96 32.64 20.50
C VAL A 103 -16.04 33.10 21.99
N GLY A 104 -14.90 33.20 22.68
CA GLY A 104 -14.81 33.95 23.96
C GLY A 104 -15.61 33.38 25.12
N ASP A 105 -16.14 32.18 25.04
CA ASP A 105 -16.92 31.59 26.13
C ASP A 105 -16.01 30.94 27.17
N ARG A 106 -15.71 31.68 28.23
CA ARG A 106 -14.91 31.28 29.41
C ARG A 106 -15.46 30.07 30.16
N ARG A 107 -16.53 29.46 29.69
CA ARG A 107 -17.18 28.29 30.32
C ARG A 107 -16.86 26.98 29.62
N PHE A 108 -15.92 26.96 28.67
CA PHE A 108 -15.54 25.71 28.03
C PHE A 108 -14.77 24.85 29.06
N ARG A 109 -15.53 23.95 29.71
CA ARG A 109 -14.96 22.91 30.57
C ARG A 109 -14.08 22.03 29.70
N PHE A 110 -12.78 22.05 29.95
CA PHE A 110 -11.80 21.10 29.39
C PHE A 110 -12.28 19.64 29.46
N ALA A 111 -13.19 19.34 30.42
CA ALA A 111 -13.85 18.05 30.53
C ALA A 111 -14.60 17.60 29.27
N GLY A 112 -15.30 18.47 28.56
CA GLY A 112 -16.08 18.08 27.38
C GLY A 112 -15.23 17.73 26.18
N VAL A 113 -14.09 18.42 25.99
CA VAL A 113 -13.14 18.08 24.90
C VAL A 113 -12.42 16.77 25.22
N LEU A 114 -12.04 16.57 26.48
CA LEU A 114 -11.43 15.31 26.92
C LEU A 114 -12.41 14.13 26.78
N GLU A 115 -13.70 14.32 27.14
CA GLU A 115 -14.74 13.31 26.94
C GLU A 115 -14.96 12.97 25.47
N ALA A 116 -14.97 13.97 24.57
CA ALA A 116 -15.12 13.73 23.13
C ALA A 116 -13.92 12.94 22.55
N ILE A 117 -12.69 13.30 22.94
CA ILE A 117 -11.47 12.59 22.52
C ILE A 117 -11.44 11.18 23.11
N MET A 118 -11.77 11.03 24.39
CA MET A 118 -11.85 9.72 25.05
C MET A 118 -12.95 8.84 24.44
N GLY A 119 -14.10 9.42 24.08
CA GLY A 119 -15.19 8.71 23.41
C GLY A 119 -14.80 8.22 22.01
N ALA A 120 -14.15 9.06 21.20
CA ALA A 120 -13.66 8.66 19.88
C ALA A 120 -12.59 7.58 19.97
N PHE A 121 -11.68 7.69 20.92
CA PHE A 121 -10.63 6.69 21.16
C PHE A 121 -11.21 5.36 21.64
N ALA A 122 -12.15 5.39 22.62
CA ALA A 122 -12.84 4.21 23.10
C ALA A 122 -13.61 3.49 21.98
N TRP A 123 -14.28 4.26 21.11
CA TRP A 123 -15.00 3.70 19.96
C TRP A 123 -14.08 3.02 18.96
N THR A 124 -12.92 3.61 18.67
CA THR A 124 -11.91 3.02 17.80
C THR A 124 -11.36 1.73 18.37
N VAL A 125 -11.06 1.69 19.67
CA VAL A 125 -10.58 0.48 20.35
C VAL A 125 -11.66 -0.63 20.30
N ILE A 126 -12.93 -0.30 20.52
CA ILE A 126 -14.05 -1.25 20.42
C ILE A 126 -14.13 -1.83 19.00
N LEU A 127 -14.02 -1.01 17.96
CA LEU A 127 -14.04 -1.48 16.58
C LEU A 127 -12.85 -2.40 16.25
N ILE A 128 -11.66 -2.09 16.74
CA ILE A 128 -10.46 -2.94 16.57
C ILE A 128 -10.66 -4.28 17.28
N VAL A 129 -11.12 -4.26 18.54
CA VAL A 129 -11.39 -5.50 19.29
C VAL A 129 -12.47 -6.32 18.60
N PHE A 130 -13.54 -5.68 18.12
CA PHE A 130 -14.61 -6.35 17.39
C PHE A 130 -14.11 -6.97 16.08
N ALA A 131 -13.27 -6.27 15.33
CA ALA A 131 -12.64 -6.79 14.12
C ALA A 131 -11.73 -8.01 14.41
N ILE A 132 -10.97 -7.97 15.52
CA ILE A 132 -10.13 -9.09 15.96
C ILE A 132 -11.00 -10.29 16.35
N VAL A 133 -12.08 -10.06 17.11
CA VAL A 133 -13.01 -11.14 17.52
C VAL A 133 -13.69 -11.76 16.30
N LEU A 134 -14.10 -10.96 15.31
CA LEU A 134 -14.67 -11.47 14.06
C LEU A 134 -13.63 -12.29 13.26
N ALA A 135 -12.40 -11.84 13.18
CA ALA A 135 -11.33 -12.57 12.53
C ALA A 135 -11.03 -13.92 13.22
N TRP A 136 -11.11 -13.95 14.55
CA TRP A 136 -10.90 -15.18 15.33
C TRP A 136 -12.09 -16.13 15.34
N SER A 137 -13.31 -15.60 15.22
CA SER A 137 -14.53 -16.42 15.20
C SER A 137 -14.76 -17.20 13.90
N GLY A 138 -13.92 -16.94 12.86
CA GLY A 138 -14.04 -17.59 11.56
C GLY A 138 -15.34 -17.27 10.81
N ILE A 139 -16.06 -16.24 11.24
CA ILE A 139 -17.27 -15.79 10.56
C ILE A 139 -16.87 -15.07 9.29
N ASP A 140 -16.98 -15.77 8.15
CA ASP A 140 -16.80 -15.18 6.84
C ASP A 140 -18.03 -14.32 6.51
N ILE A 141 -17.89 -13.01 6.81
CA ILE A 141 -18.95 -12.02 6.57
C ILE A 141 -19.32 -11.96 5.09
N LEU A 142 -18.37 -12.27 4.18
CA LEU A 142 -18.61 -12.33 2.75
C LEU A 142 -19.55 -13.50 2.37
N GLU A 143 -19.46 -14.62 3.07
CA GLU A 143 -20.33 -15.75 2.86
C GLU A 143 -21.77 -15.48 3.35
N TYR A 144 -21.91 -14.73 4.45
CA TYR A 144 -23.21 -14.26 4.95
C TYR A 144 -23.89 -13.30 3.97
N TYR A 145 -23.16 -12.31 3.43
CA TYR A 145 -23.69 -11.39 2.42
C TYR A 145 -24.05 -12.10 1.10
N ARG A 146 -23.26 -13.10 0.70
CA ARG A 146 -23.56 -13.89 -0.51
C ARG A 146 -24.84 -14.71 -0.37
N ARG A 147 -25.14 -15.22 0.82
CA ARG A 147 -26.41 -15.94 1.10
C ARG A 147 -27.62 -15.02 1.25
N ALA A 148 -27.42 -13.77 1.65
CA ALA A 148 -28.52 -12.81 1.78
C ALA A 148 -28.89 -12.11 0.47
N ALA A 149 -28.01 -12.13 -0.53
CA ALA A 149 -28.20 -11.50 -1.84
C ALA A 149 -28.66 -12.47 -2.95
N GLY A 150 -28.81 -13.77 -2.69
CA GLY A 150 -29.35 -14.81 -3.59
C GLY A 150 -30.68 -15.33 -3.10
#